data_105cfc1c723410c304ee274bf13247e9
#
_entry.id   105cfc1c723410c304ee274bf13247e9
#
_cell.length_a   1.000
_cell.length_b   1.000
_cell.length_c   1.000
_cell.angle_alpha   90.00
_cell.angle_beta   90.00
_cell.angle_gamma   90.00
#
_symmetry.space_group_name_H-M   'P 1'
#
loop_
_entity.id
_entity.type
_entity.pdbx_description
1 polymer ?
#
loop_
_entity_poly.entity_id
_entity_poly.type
_entity_poly.pdbx_seq_one_letter_code
_entity_poly.pdbx_strand_id
1 'polypeptide(L)'
;MRTKDFWRGDSGGASIEFVALALPLFIPIIFFLHQFASISSEEEIARTLAREGARAFVASPDRSNAETAMNSVISIAGRELGLTSDDFARMAVGLECSESPCFTPNGKIIVSINLGATKEYRAVSASAQEYISPWS
;
A
#
# COMPACT_ATOMS: atom_id res chain seq x y z
N MET A 1 42.36 -22.86 -55.59
CA MET A 1 41.56 -23.30 -54.46
C MET A 1 40.76 -22.13 -53.95
N ARG A 2 39.44 -22.18 -54.12
CA ARG A 2 38.53 -21.12 -53.71
C ARG A 2 38.16 -21.36 -52.25
N THR A 3 38.62 -20.55 -51.34
CA THR A 3 38.02 -20.42 -50.01
C THR A 3 36.83 -19.52 -50.18
N LYS A 4 35.65 -20.14 -50.15
CA LYS A 4 34.35 -19.46 -50.27
C LYS A 4 34.06 -18.69 -49.03
N ASP A 5 33.74 -17.44 -49.24
CA ASP A 5 32.98 -16.51 -48.43
C ASP A 5 31.82 -17.18 -47.68
N PHE A 6 32.01 -17.53 -46.43
CA PHE A 6 30.98 -18.09 -45.57
C PHE A 6 30.38 -17.02 -44.60
N TRP A 7 30.73 -15.76 -44.80
CA TRP A 7 30.25 -14.68 -43.92
C TRP A 7 29.50 -13.60 -44.70
N ARG A 8 28.46 -14.01 -45.40
CA ARG A 8 27.45 -13.08 -45.94
C ARG A 8 26.05 -13.61 -45.65
N GLY A 9 25.68 -13.54 -44.38
CA GLY A 9 24.30 -13.63 -43.91
C GLY A 9 24.02 -12.45 -43.01
N ASP A 10 23.91 -11.26 -43.60
CA ASP A 10 23.79 -9.98 -42.93
C ASP A 10 22.36 -9.65 -42.49
N SER A 11 21.50 -10.65 -42.37
CA SER A 11 20.09 -10.48 -42.01
C SER A 11 19.70 -10.96 -40.60
N GLY A 12 20.65 -11.50 -39.83
CA GLY A 12 20.40 -11.97 -38.47
C GLY A 12 21.13 -11.19 -37.37
N GLY A 13 22.19 -10.44 -37.71
CA GLY A 13 23.08 -9.76 -36.77
C GLY A 13 22.39 -8.60 -36.02
N ALA A 14 21.67 -7.77 -36.76
CA ALA A 14 21.00 -6.60 -36.19
C ALA A 14 19.96 -6.93 -35.09
N SER A 15 19.23 -8.01 -35.27
CA SER A 15 18.24 -8.44 -34.27
C SER A 15 18.89 -8.98 -33.00
N ILE A 16 19.99 -9.74 -33.13
CA ILE A 16 20.74 -10.29 -31.99
C ILE A 16 21.47 -9.17 -31.26
N GLU A 17 22.04 -8.24 -32.00
CA GLU A 17 22.77 -7.08 -31.44
C GLU A 17 21.80 -6.16 -30.69
N PHE A 18 20.60 -5.92 -31.23
CA PHE A 18 19.54 -5.15 -30.56
C PHE A 18 19.09 -5.82 -29.27
N VAL A 19 18.84 -7.12 -29.27
CA VAL A 19 18.40 -7.88 -28.07
C VAL A 19 19.50 -7.90 -27.01
N ALA A 20 20.76 -8.09 -27.42
CA ALA A 20 21.90 -8.09 -26.49
C ALA A 20 22.13 -6.73 -25.82
N LEU A 21 21.72 -5.65 -26.46
CA LEU A 21 21.83 -4.29 -25.93
C LEU A 21 20.56 -3.90 -25.14
N ALA A 22 19.39 -4.34 -25.56
CA ALA A 22 18.13 -4.04 -24.94
C ALA A 22 17.95 -4.78 -23.58
N LEU A 23 18.33 -6.06 -23.49
CA LEU A 23 18.17 -6.86 -22.28
C LEU A 23 18.85 -6.25 -21.05
N PRO A 24 20.16 -5.89 -21.07
CA PRO A 24 20.80 -5.31 -19.90
C PRO A 24 20.27 -3.92 -19.54
N LEU A 25 19.61 -3.24 -20.48
CA LEU A 25 18.96 -1.96 -20.22
C LEU A 25 17.58 -2.13 -19.60
N PHE A 26 16.78 -3.09 -20.09
CA PHE A 26 15.41 -3.31 -19.59
C PHE A 26 15.35 -4.05 -18.26
N ILE A 27 16.26 -4.97 -17.99
CA ILE A 27 16.29 -5.72 -16.73
C ILE A 27 16.33 -4.79 -15.50
N PRO A 28 17.26 -3.84 -15.37
CA PRO A 28 17.28 -2.94 -14.21
C PRO A 28 16.05 -2.04 -14.14
N ILE A 29 15.48 -1.64 -15.27
CA ILE A 29 14.25 -0.84 -15.29
C ILE A 29 13.07 -1.65 -14.75
N ILE A 30 12.92 -2.91 -15.15
CA ILE A 30 11.85 -3.80 -14.66
C ILE A 30 12.00 -4.04 -13.16
N PHE A 31 13.21 -4.28 -12.67
CA PHE A 31 13.48 -4.41 -11.24
C PHE A 31 13.11 -3.13 -10.47
N PHE A 32 13.46 -1.97 -10.98
CA PHE A 32 13.13 -0.69 -10.37
C PHE A 32 11.62 -0.46 -10.33
N LEU A 33 10.90 -0.72 -11.41
CA LEU A 33 9.44 -0.60 -11.48
C LEU A 33 8.76 -1.57 -10.51
N HIS A 34 9.26 -2.78 -10.38
CA HIS A 34 8.69 -3.77 -9.44
C HIS A 34 8.85 -3.33 -7.99
N GLN A 35 10.00 -2.80 -7.61
CA GLN A 35 10.23 -2.24 -6.27
C GLN A 35 9.30 -1.05 -5.98
N PHE A 36 9.09 -0.20 -6.97
CA PHE A 36 8.21 0.97 -6.82
C PHE A 36 6.74 0.58 -6.67
N ALA A 37 6.29 -0.40 -7.45
CA ALA A 37 4.91 -0.89 -7.39
C ALA A 37 4.55 -1.52 -6.04
N SER A 38 5.45 -2.25 -5.40
CA SER A 38 5.20 -2.88 -4.11
C SER A 38 5.06 -1.86 -2.96
N ILE A 39 5.86 -0.80 -2.95
CA ILE A 39 5.77 0.28 -1.95
C ILE A 39 4.43 1.02 -2.08
N SER A 40 4.00 1.32 -3.31
CA SER A 40 2.70 1.93 -3.59
C SER A 40 1.54 1.08 -3.08
N SER A 41 1.63 -0.24 -3.18
CA SER A 41 0.57 -1.15 -2.74
C SER A 41 0.36 -1.11 -1.22
N GLU A 42 1.41 -1.16 -0.41
CA GLU A 42 1.29 -1.08 1.05
C GLU A 42 0.74 0.28 1.52
N GLU A 43 1.15 1.36 0.88
CA GLU A 43 0.63 2.70 1.18
C GLU A 43 -0.86 2.82 0.85
N GLU A 44 -1.31 2.27 -0.28
CA GLU A 44 -2.73 2.24 -0.66
C GLU A 44 -3.57 1.40 0.32
N ILE A 45 -3.05 0.27 0.77
CA ILE A 45 -3.70 -0.55 1.79
C ILE A 45 -3.83 0.24 3.09
N ALA A 46 -2.74 0.82 3.60
CA ALA A 46 -2.76 1.61 4.83
C ALA A 46 -3.73 2.80 4.74
N ARG A 47 -3.78 3.48 3.61
CA ARG A 47 -4.70 4.59 3.33
C ARG A 47 -6.16 4.14 3.31
N THR A 48 -6.44 2.99 2.70
CA THR A 48 -7.78 2.41 2.67
C THR A 48 -8.23 2.00 4.06
N LEU A 49 -7.38 1.32 4.83
CA LEU A 49 -7.70 0.92 6.21
C LEU A 49 -7.95 2.12 7.12
N ALA A 50 -7.16 3.19 7.00
CA ALA A 50 -7.37 4.42 7.76
C ALA A 50 -8.74 5.05 7.47
N ARG A 51 -9.15 5.11 6.19
CA ARG A 51 -10.46 5.64 5.78
C ARG A 51 -11.62 4.79 6.27
N GLU A 52 -11.55 3.47 6.06
CA GLU A 52 -12.63 2.57 6.50
C GLU A 52 -12.73 2.52 8.03
N GLY A 53 -11.60 2.55 8.74
CA GLY A 53 -11.57 2.65 10.20
C GLY A 53 -12.20 3.95 10.71
N ALA A 54 -11.85 5.08 10.11
CA ALA A 54 -12.42 6.39 10.48
C ALA A 54 -13.93 6.45 10.24
N ARG A 55 -14.41 5.91 9.11
CA ARG A 55 -15.84 5.82 8.79
C ARG A 55 -16.58 4.93 9.77
N ALA A 56 -16.02 3.77 10.11
CA ALA A 56 -16.62 2.85 11.06
C ALA A 56 -16.74 3.48 12.45
N PHE A 57 -15.75 4.26 12.86
CA PHE A 57 -15.79 5.00 14.12
C PHE A 57 -16.95 5.98 14.17
N VAL A 58 -17.06 6.88 13.17
CA VAL A 58 -18.10 7.93 13.16
C VAL A 58 -19.50 7.41 12.86
N ALA A 59 -19.61 6.27 12.20
CA ALA A 59 -20.88 5.61 11.91
C ALA A 59 -21.43 4.80 13.09
N SER A 60 -20.67 4.61 14.16
CA SER A 60 -21.11 3.88 15.34
C SER A 60 -22.21 4.63 16.07
N PRO A 61 -23.22 3.90 16.60
CA PRO A 61 -24.36 4.52 17.30
C PRO A 61 -23.96 5.11 18.66
N ASP A 62 -22.88 4.66 19.24
CA ASP A 62 -22.39 5.13 20.52
C ASP A 62 -20.85 5.04 20.64
N ARG A 63 -20.33 5.77 21.61
CA ARG A 63 -18.90 5.85 21.90
C ARG A 63 -18.29 4.51 22.33
N SER A 64 -19.00 3.73 23.12
CA SER A 64 -18.48 2.48 23.70
C SER A 64 -18.16 1.44 22.64
N ASN A 65 -18.88 1.47 21.52
CA ASN A 65 -18.72 0.56 20.40
C ASN A 65 -17.86 1.10 19.27
N ALA A 66 -17.62 2.42 19.23
CA ALA A 66 -16.92 3.08 18.11
C ALA A 66 -15.50 2.54 17.87
N GLU A 67 -14.69 2.38 18.91
CA GLU A 67 -13.33 1.82 18.79
C GLU A 67 -13.37 0.34 18.41
N THR A 68 -14.32 -0.42 18.95
CA THR A 68 -14.49 -1.84 18.61
C THR A 68 -14.91 -1.99 17.15
N ALA A 69 -15.84 -1.16 16.67
CA ALA A 69 -16.27 -1.15 15.28
C ALA A 69 -15.10 -0.78 14.34
N MET A 70 -14.35 0.26 14.68
CA MET A 70 -13.16 0.67 13.95
C MET A 70 -12.16 -0.48 13.81
N ASN A 71 -11.74 -1.09 14.92
CA ASN A 71 -10.77 -2.18 14.93
C ASN A 71 -11.28 -3.42 14.19
N SER A 72 -12.57 -3.73 14.29
CA SER A 72 -13.20 -4.85 13.57
C SER A 72 -13.16 -4.62 12.06
N VAL A 73 -13.51 -3.43 11.60
CA VAL A 73 -13.48 -3.08 10.18
C VAL A 73 -12.04 -3.10 9.64
N ILE A 74 -11.09 -2.53 10.39
CA ILE A 74 -9.67 -2.56 10.00
C ILE A 74 -9.17 -4.01 9.85
N SER A 75 -9.54 -4.90 10.79
CA SER A 75 -9.11 -6.30 10.74
C SER A 75 -9.74 -7.08 9.58
N ILE A 76 -11.02 -6.85 9.29
CA ILE A 76 -11.73 -7.49 8.18
C ILE A 76 -11.20 -6.97 6.85
N ALA A 77 -11.17 -5.65 6.66
CA ALA A 77 -10.68 -5.03 5.44
C ALA A 77 -9.20 -5.37 5.17
N GLY A 78 -8.37 -5.43 6.20
CA GLY A 78 -6.97 -5.82 6.07
C GLY A 78 -6.80 -7.23 5.50
N ARG A 79 -7.60 -8.20 5.96
CA ARG A 79 -7.59 -9.57 5.42
C ARG A 79 -8.07 -9.61 3.97
N GLU A 80 -9.14 -8.88 3.64
CA GLU A 80 -9.65 -8.79 2.26
C GLU A 80 -8.62 -8.15 1.31
N LEU A 81 -7.82 -7.21 1.80
CA LEU A 81 -6.72 -6.57 1.06
C LEU A 81 -5.44 -7.41 1.03
N GLY A 82 -5.43 -8.59 1.63
CA GLY A 82 -4.34 -9.55 1.58
C GLY A 82 -3.27 -9.39 2.66
N LEU A 83 -3.52 -8.64 3.74
CA LEU A 83 -2.61 -8.58 4.88
C LEU A 83 -2.51 -9.94 5.58
N THR A 84 -1.29 -10.36 5.86
CA THR A 84 -0.97 -11.58 6.59
C THR A 84 -0.99 -11.37 8.10
N SER A 85 -0.89 -12.44 8.88
CA SER A 85 -0.74 -12.35 10.34
C SER A 85 0.49 -11.56 10.76
N ASP A 86 1.59 -11.66 10.01
CA ASP A 86 2.82 -10.93 10.28
C ASP A 86 2.65 -9.43 9.99
N ASP A 87 1.86 -9.07 8.99
CA ASP A 87 1.50 -7.68 8.70
C ASP A 87 0.67 -7.08 9.82
N PHE A 88 -0.31 -7.82 10.34
CA PHE A 88 -1.08 -7.38 11.51
C PHE A 88 -0.21 -7.25 12.77
N ALA A 89 0.78 -8.11 12.96
CA ALA A 89 1.70 -8.04 14.10
C ALA A 89 2.58 -6.79 14.08
N ARG A 90 2.91 -6.27 12.89
CA ARG A 90 3.70 -5.03 12.71
C ARG A 90 2.85 -3.78 12.50
N MET A 91 1.52 -3.93 12.44
CA MET A 91 0.60 -2.82 12.25
C MET A 91 0.30 -2.12 13.57
N ALA A 92 0.39 -0.80 13.58
CA ALA A 92 -0.09 0.04 14.67
C ALA A 92 -1.25 0.93 14.19
N VAL A 93 -2.32 0.94 14.97
CA VAL A 93 -3.49 1.79 14.74
C VAL A 93 -3.47 2.91 15.75
N GLY A 94 -3.51 4.17 15.30
CA GLY A 94 -3.62 5.35 16.13
C GLY A 94 -4.98 6.03 15.94
N LEU A 95 -5.53 6.57 17.03
CA LEU A 95 -6.73 7.38 17.03
C LEU A 95 -6.44 8.69 17.75
N GLU A 96 -6.59 9.81 17.06
CA GLU A 96 -6.47 11.15 17.61
C GLU A 96 -7.80 11.88 17.49
N CYS A 97 -8.17 12.62 18.51
CA CYS A 97 -9.43 13.33 18.59
C CYS A 97 -9.18 14.81 18.86
N SER A 98 -9.92 15.69 18.20
CA SER A 98 -9.80 17.15 18.42
C SER A 98 -10.35 17.57 19.78
N GLU A 99 -11.24 16.78 20.34
CA GLU A 99 -11.91 17.06 21.62
C GLU A 99 -11.97 15.83 22.50
N SER A 100 -12.13 16.05 23.79
CA SER A 100 -12.37 14.98 24.78
C SER A 100 -13.73 15.19 25.44
N PRO A 101 -14.59 14.21 25.36
CA PRO A 101 -14.46 12.85 24.79
C PRO A 101 -14.41 12.82 23.26
N CYS A 102 -13.72 11.82 22.67
CA CYS A 102 -13.57 11.70 21.23
C CYS A 102 -14.88 11.72 20.42
N PHE A 103 -15.95 11.18 20.98
CA PHE A 103 -17.27 11.12 20.35
C PHE A 103 -18.11 12.37 20.72
N THR A 104 -17.64 13.53 20.27
CA THR A 104 -18.35 14.81 20.50
C THR A 104 -18.91 15.31 19.17
N PRO A 105 -20.18 15.77 19.12
CA PRO A 105 -20.79 16.34 17.92
C PRO A 105 -19.89 17.44 17.30
N ASN A 106 -19.70 17.40 15.98
CA ASN A 106 -18.75 18.23 15.22
C ASN A 106 -17.26 18.01 15.57
N GLY A 107 -16.94 17.08 16.46
CA GLY A 107 -15.56 16.70 16.73
C GLY A 107 -14.89 16.07 15.50
N LYS A 108 -13.60 16.30 15.37
CA LYS A 108 -12.77 15.69 14.32
C LYS A 108 -11.98 14.53 14.90
N ILE A 109 -11.97 13.42 14.19
CA ILE A 109 -11.10 12.30 14.49
C ILE A 109 -10.08 12.08 13.36
N ILE A 110 -8.93 11.58 13.71
CA ILE A 110 -7.89 11.16 12.77
C ILE A 110 -7.51 9.73 13.14
N VAL A 111 -7.70 8.82 12.19
CA VAL A 111 -7.23 7.44 12.30
C VAL A 111 -5.95 7.31 11.51
N SER A 112 -4.90 6.80 12.13
CA SER A 112 -3.61 6.54 11.49
C SER A 112 -3.30 5.05 11.48
N ILE A 113 -2.81 4.55 10.35
CA ILE A 113 -2.32 3.18 10.18
C ILE A 113 -0.84 3.26 9.88
N ASN A 114 -0.06 2.59 10.69
CA ASN A 114 1.39 2.46 10.50
C ASN A 114 1.73 0.99 10.31
N LEU A 115 2.28 0.65 9.16
CA LEU A 115 2.85 -0.67 8.88
C LEU A 115 4.36 -0.59 9.07
N GLY A 116 4.89 -1.31 10.04
CA GLY A 116 6.32 -1.33 10.34
C GLY A 116 7.15 -1.86 9.17
N ALA A 117 8.42 -1.49 9.12
CA ALA A 117 9.34 -1.98 8.09
C ALA A 117 9.57 -3.48 8.20
N THR A 118 9.80 -4.13 7.06
CA THR A 118 10.30 -5.50 6.94
C THR A 118 11.70 -5.49 6.32
N LYS A 119 12.28 -6.68 6.08
CA LYS A 119 13.54 -6.78 5.32
C LYS A 119 13.40 -6.35 3.86
N GLU A 120 12.19 -6.45 3.32
CA GLU A 120 11.89 -6.20 1.91
C GLU A 120 11.21 -4.84 1.69
N TYR A 121 10.45 -4.35 2.68
CA TYR A 121 9.61 -3.16 2.55
C TYR A 121 9.93 -2.12 3.62
N ARG A 122 9.82 -0.87 3.24
CA ARG A 122 9.97 0.27 4.15
C ARG A 122 8.70 0.43 4.99
N ALA A 123 8.83 1.03 6.18
CA ALA A 123 7.66 1.42 6.94
C ALA A 123 6.81 2.42 6.15
N VAL A 124 5.50 2.22 6.18
CA VAL A 124 4.52 3.12 5.57
C VAL A 124 3.55 3.62 6.62
N SER A 125 3.09 4.84 6.46
CA SER A 125 2.09 5.45 7.33
C SER A 125 1.05 6.18 6.49
N ALA A 126 -0.21 5.99 6.85
CA ALA A 126 -1.32 6.73 6.25
C ALA A 126 -2.31 7.16 7.32
N SER A 127 -2.98 8.26 7.12
CA SER A 127 -4.02 8.76 8.02
C SER A 127 -5.26 9.19 7.25
N ALA A 128 -6.41 9.10 7.90
CA ALA A 128 -7.68 9.60 7.41
C ALA A 128 -8.40 10.37 8.50
N GLN A 129 -9.09 11.42 8.10
CA GLN A 129 -9.81 12.31 8.98
C GLN A 129 -11.30 12.22 8.67
N GLU A 130 -12.12 12.17 9.72
CA GLU A 130 -13.58 12.23 9.62
C GLU A 130 -14.16 13.12 10.72
N TYR A 131 -15.39 13.58 10.51
CA TYR A 131 -16.11 14.40 11.47
C TYR A 131 -17.29 13.64 12.03
N ILE A 132 -17.49 13.76 13.34
CA ILE A 132 -18.67 13.18 14.02
C ILE A 132 -19.88 14.03 13.68
N SER A 133 -20.95 13.36 13.28
CA SER A 133 -22.20 14.03 12.94
C SER A 133 -22.71 14.93 14.09
N PRO A 134 -23.19 16.14 13.79
CA PRO A 134 -23.82 16.98 14.80
C PRO A 134 -25.11 16.39 15.37
N TRP A 135 -25.65 15.36 14.73
CA TRP A 135 -26.92 14.70 15.09
C TRP A 135 -26.73 13.33 15.75
N SER A 136 -25.50 12.93 16.08
CA SER A 136 -25.20 11.67 16.77
C SER A 136 -25.25 11.79 18.28
#